data_97c86191d1a76e50e840e58eb77188c0
#
_entry.id   97c86191d1a76e50e840e58eb77188c0
#
_cell.length_a   1.000
_cell.length_b   1.000
_cell.length_c   1.000
_cell.angle_alpha   90.00
_cell.angle_beta   90.00
_cell.angle_gamma   90.00
#
_symmetry.space_group_name_H-M   'P 1'
#
loop_
_entity.id
_entity.type
_entity.pdbx_description
1 polymer ?
#
loop_
_entity_poly.entity_id
_entity_poly.type
_entity_poly.pdbx_seq_one_letter_code
_entity_poly.pdbx_strand_id
1 'polypeptide(L)'
;YFKAEPKAREIAARQGFKGVRWMKMTDPSGEEAPSNVGSYLIWQQPHLIYLAELLYRSGMKDALDKYARLVDETAEFMGSFAEYDATKDRYVLRGCIAAQETLQAATTVNPPFELSYWHFALQIAQTWRERLGKKRNAHWDDIISKIAPLPQKDSLYLAAETQPNTYKDIKMFSDHPAVLGAVGLLPLSSRQVDTGVMKNTFN
;
A
#
# COMPACT_ATOMS: atom_id res chain seq x y z
N TYR A 1 -1.62 -2.73 17.51
CA TYR A 1 -2.23 -3.62 16.50
C TYR A 1 -3.02 -4.77 17.15
N PHE A 2 -2.47 -5.58 18.05
CA PHE A 2 -3.18 -6.74 18.64
C PHE A 2 -4.53 -6.37 19.28
N LYS A 3 -4.59 -5.27 20.04
CA LYS A 3 -5.84 -4.81 20.66
C LYS A 3 -6.85 -4.27 19.64
N ALA A 4 -6.36 -3.63 18.59
CA ALA A 4 -7.19 -3.02 17.54
C ALA A 4 -7.60 -4.01 16.44
N GLU A 5 -7.06 -5.24 16.41
CA GLU A 5 -7.33 -6.20 15.34
C GLU A 5 -8.82 -6.54 15.17
N PRO A 6 -9.60 -6.80 16.24
CA PRO A 6 -11.03 -7.09 16.06
C PRO A 6 -11.76 -5.95 15.34
N LYS A 7 -11.44 -4.69 15.69
CA LYS A 7 -12.01 -3.51 15.04
C LYS A 7 -11.53 -3.37 13.60
N ALA A 8 -10.24 -3.57 13.34
CA ALA A 8 -9.68 -3.54 11.99
C ALA A 8 -10.32 -4.59 11.05
N ARG A 9 -10.70 -5.76 11.60
CA ARG A 9 -11.44 -6.81 10.89
C ARG A 9 -12.87 -6.39 10.59
N GLU A 10 -13.57 -5.81 11.58
CA GLU A 10 -14.91 -5.27 11.40
C GLU A 10 -14.94 -4.19 10.31
N ILE A 11 -13.96 -3.29 10.31
CA ILE A 11 -13.85 -2.22 9.30
C ILE A 11 -13.65 -2.83 7.90
N ALA A 12 -12.74 -3.80 7.74
CA ALA A 12 -12.54 -4.48 6.46
C ALA A 12 -13.83 -5.14 5.97
N ALA A 13 -14.50 -5.91 6.83
CA ALA A 13 -15.73 -6.62 6.49
C ALA A 13 -16.88 -5.66 6.11
N ARG A 14 -17.05 -4.56 6.87
CA ARG A 14 -18.05 -3.51 6.57
C ARG A 14 -17.85 -2.88 5.19
N GLN A 15 -16.60 -2.82 4.73
CA GLN A 15 -16.24 -2.28 3.42
C GLN A 15 -16.20 -3.33 2.31
N GLY A 16 -16.54 -4.59 2.60
CA GLY A 16 -16.57 -5.69 1.64
C GLY A 16 -15.21 -6.34 1.37
N PHE A 17 -14.20 -6.08 2.22
CA PHE A 17 -12.86 -6.65 2.09
C PHE A 17 -12.61 -7.78 3.09
N LYS A 18 -11.59 -8.59 2.79
CA LYS A 18 -11.09 -9.65 3.68
C LYS A 18 -10.01 -9.12 4.61
N GLY A 19 -9.59 -9.93 5.58
CA GLY A 19 -8.46 -9.62 6.47
C GLY A 19 -8.73 -8.47 7.42
N VAL A 20 -7.73 -7.61 7.62
CA VAL A 20 -7.78 -6.48 8.55
C VAL A 20 -7.40 -5.18 7.86
N ARG A 21 -8.20 -4.14 8.04
CA ARG A 21 -7.92 -2.79 7.55
C ARG A 21 -7.46 -1.88 8.69
N TRP A 22 -6.22 -1.45 8.62
CA TRP A 22 -5.65 -0.48 9.54
C TRP A 22 -5.96 0.94 9.07
N MET A 23 -6.82 1.65 9.80
CA MET A 23 -7.16 3.02 9.48
C MET A 23 -6.02 3.97 9.87
N LYS A 24 -5.82 5.04 9.10
CA LYS A 24 -4.78 6.04 9.40
C LYS A 24 -5.07 6.79 10.70
N MET A 25 -6.33 7.13 10.93
CA MET A 25 -6.76 7.90 12.09
C MET A 25 -7.72 7.08 12.92
N THR A 26 -7.26 6.69 14.10
CA THR A 26 -8.05 5.93 15.07
C THR A 26 -7.83 6.49 16.46
N ASP A 27 -8.77 6.22 17.35
CA ASP A 27 -8.53 6.32 18.78
C ASP A 27 -7.68 5.15 19.31
N PRO A 28 -7.31 5.12 20.61
CA PRO A 28 -6.54 4.02 21.19
C PRO A 28 -7.23 2.64 21.16
N SER A 29 -8.56 2.59 20.98
CA SER A 29 -9.32 1.33 20.85
C SER A 29 -9.32 0.78 19.43
N GLY A 30 -8.90 1.59 18.45
CA GLY A 30 -8.94 1.26 17.03
C GLY A 30 -10.22 1.73 16.33
N GLU A 31 -11.10 2.46 17.02
CA GLU A 31 -12.26 3.11 16.38
C GLU A 31 -11.80 4.20 15.42
N GLU A 32 -12.47 4.25 14.27
CA GLU A 32 -12.16 5.20 13.21
C GLU A 32 -12.51 6.63 13.65
N ALA A 33 -11.53 7.52 13.62
CA ALA A 33 -11.75 8.93 13.91
C ALA A 33 -12.49 9.62 12.75
N PRO A 34 -13.37 10.59 13.01
CA PRO A 34 -14.05 11.36 11.97
C PRO A 34 -13.03 12.04 11.04
N SER A 35 -13.13 11.77 9.74
CA SER A 35 -12.25 12.38 8.73
C SER A 35 -12.87 12.27 7.35
N ASN A 36 -12.78 13.34 6.56
CA ASN A 36 -13.24 13.35 5.18
C ASN A 36 -12.36 12.54 4.23
N VAL A 37 -11.12 12.25 4.62
CA VAL A 37 -10.12 11.58 3.79
C VAL A 37 -9.58 10.29 4.41
N GLY A 38 -9.67 10.13 5.73
CA GLY A 38 -9.04 9.03 6.47
C GLY A 38 -9.42 7.64 5.98
N SER A 39 -10.69 7.44 5.61
CA SER A 39 -11.21 6.18 5.10
C SER A 39 -10.70 5.82 3.69
N TYR A 40 -10.16 6.79 2.95
CA TYR A 40 -9.62 6.57 1.60
C TYR A 40 -8.10 6.43 1.57
N LEU A 41 -7.41 6.77 2.66
CA LEU A 41 -5.96 6.61 2.78
C LEU A 41 -5.61 5.14 3.01
N ILE A 42 -4.68 4.63 2.21
CA ILE A 42 -4.23 3.24 2.28
C ILE A 42 -2.71 3.09 2.43
N TRP A 43 -1.94 4.15 2.30
CA TRP A 43 -0.48 4.13 2.34
C TRP A 43 0.10 3.55 3.63
N GLN A 44 -0.63 3.65 4.75
CA GLN A 44 -0.23 3.11 6.06
C GLN A 44 -0.56 1.62 6.23
N GLN A 45 -1.41 1.05 5.37
CA GLN A 45 -1.86 -0.34 5.48
C GLN A 45 -0.70 -1.35 5.53
N PRO A 46 0.35 -1.23 4.70
CA PRO A 46 1.48 -2.15 4.72
C PRO A 46 2.44 -1.98 5.90
N HIS A 47 2.31 -0.92 6.71
CA HIS A 47 3.26 -0.60 7.79
C HIS A 47 3.45 -1.75 8.77
N LEU A 48 2.38 -2.46 9.16
CA LEU A 48 2.48 -3.58 10.08
C LEU A 48 3.43 -4.66 9.54
N ILE A 49 3.29 -5.01 8.26
CA ILE A 49 4.13 -6.03 7.62
C ILE A 49 5.59 -5.58 7.62
N TYR A 50 5.86 -4.33 7.24
CA TYR A 50 7.21 -3.81 7.18
C TYR A 50 7.85 -3.66 8.56
N LEU A 51 7.12 -3.14 9.55
CA LEU A 51 7.61 -3.02 10.92
C LEU A 51 7.91 -4.40 11.55
N ALA A 52 7.06 -5.39 11.32
CA ALA A 52 7.29 -6.76 11.75
C ALA A 52 8.56 -7.36 11.12
N GLU A 53 8.78 -7.11 9.82
CA GLU A 53 10.00 -7.52 9.12
C GLU A 53 11.25 -6.83 9.69
N LEU A 54 11.18 -5.54 10.01
CA LEU A 54 12.30 -4.82 10.64
C LEU A 54 12.65 -5.41 12.01
N LEU A 55 11.64 -5.74 12.84
CA LEU A 55 11.85 -6.41 14.12
C LEU A 55 12.53 -7.78 13.92
N TYR A 56 12.05 -8.58 12.97
CA TYR A 56 12.68 -9.86 12.66
C TYR A 56 14.14 -9.71 12.20
N ARG A 57 14.42 -8.73 11.32
CA ARG A 57 15.78 -8.44 10.83
C ARG A 57 16.70 -7.89 11.92
N SER A 58 16.16 -7.18 12.91
CA SER A 58 16.97 -6.69 14.04
C SER A 58 17.43 -7.80 15.00
N GLY A 59 17.06 -9.05 14.73
CA GLY A 59 17.45 -10.20 15.56
C GLY A 59 16.34 -10.73 16.48
N MET A 60 15.18 -10.06 16.56
CA MET A 60 14.01 -10.52 17.32
C MET A 60 13.31 -11.67 16.56
N LYS A 61 13.87 -12.88 16.63
CA LYS A 61 13.38 -14.03 15.85
C LYS A 61 11.99 -14.49 16.26
N ASP A 62 11.59 -14.31 17.51
CA ASP A 62 10.24 -14.52 18.01
C ASP A 62 9.18 -13.62 17.36
N ALA A 63 9.60 -12.51 16.73
CA ALA A 63 8.70 -11.65 15.94
C ALA A 63 7.99 -12.44 14.83
N LEU A 64 8.65 -13.46 14.25
CA LEU A 64 8.09 -14.28 13.19
C LEU A 64 6.78 -14.96 13.64
N ASP A 65 6.80 -15.67 14.75
CA ASP A 65 5.62 -16.35 15.29
C ASP A 65 4.62 -15.35 15.86
N LYS A 66 5.11 -14.35 16.60
CA LYS A 66 4.29 -13.37 17.28
C LYS A 66 3.40 -12.56 16.33
N TYR A 67 3.94 -12.13 15.19
CA TYR A 67 3.23 -11.28 14.23
C TYR A 67 2.66 -12.05 13.03
N ALA A 68 2.91 -13.35 12.90
CA ALA A 68 2.51 -14.20 11.77
C ALA A 68 1.07 -13.97 11.32
N ARG A 69 0.13 -14.00 12.28
CA ARG A 69 -1.30 -13.84 12.00
C ARG A 69 -1.62 -12.43 11.52
N LEU A 70 -1.07 -11.40 12.17
CA LEU A 70 -1.32 -10.01 11.76
C LEU A 70 -0.73 -9.71 10.39
N VAL A 71 0.42 -10.28 10.03
CA VAL A 71 1.02 -10.16 8.70
C VAL A 71 0.14 -10.83 7.65
N ASP A 72 -0.32 -12.08 7.88
CA ASP A 72 -1.23 -12.79 6.97
C ASP A 72 -2.53 -12.01 6.76
N GLU A 73 -3.18 -11.57 7.84
CA GLU A 73 -4.45 -10.86 7.77
C GLU A 73 -4.34 -9.46 7.11
N THR A 74 -3.22 -8.78 7.33
CA THR A 74 -2.94 -7.52 6.63
C THR A 74 -2.77 -7.76 5.13
N ALA A 75 -2.04 -8.81 4.74
CA ALA A 75 -1.86 -9.19 3.35
C ALA A 75 -3.16 -9.69 2.69
N GLU A 76 -4.04 -10.36 3.44
CA GLU A 76 -5.38 -10.73 2.95
C GLU A 76 -6.23 -9.49 2.60
N PHE A 77 -6.19 -8.45 3.45
CA PHE A 77 -6.83 -7.20 3.09
C PHE A 77 -6.23 -6.61 1.81
N MET A 78 -4.91 -6.54 1.74
CA MET A 78 -4.21 -5.98 0.57
C MET A 78 -4.54 -6.76 -0.71
N GLY A 79 -4.61 -8.09 -0.62
CA GLY A 79 -5.01 -8.95 -1.73
C GLY A 79 -6.46 -8.73 -2.16
N SER A 80 -7.38 -8.55 -1.20
CA SER A 80 -8.79 -8.32 -1.51
C SER A 80 -9.09 -6.90 -2.00
N PHE A 81 -8.22 -5.93 -1.70
CA PHE A 81 -8.35 -4.54 -2.14
C PHE A 81 -7.85 -4.32 -3.57
N ALA A 82 -6.83 -5.07 -3.99
CA ALA A 82 -6.30 -4.96 -5.35
C ALA A 82 -7.31 -5.50 -6.37
N GLU A 83 -7.77 -4.63 -7.26
CA GLU A 83 -8.77 -4.95 -8.29
C GLU A 83 -8.10 -5.44 -9.57
N TYR A 84 -8.57 -6.54 -10.16
CA TYR A 84 -8.05 -7.03 -11.43
C TYR A 84 -8.67 -6.30 -12.61
N ASP A 85 -7.84 -5.60 -13.38
CA ASP A 85 -8.17 -4.96 -14.65
C ASP A 85 -7.91 -5.94 -15.80
N ALA A 86 -8.96 -6.67 -16.19
CA ALA A 86 -8.87 -7.67 -17.26
C ALA A 86 -8.53 -7.07 -18.64
N THR A 87 -8.74 -5.76 -18.84
CA THR A 87 -8.44 -5.11 -20.12
C THR A 87 -6.95 -4.93 -20.37
N LYS A 88 -6.17 -4.86 -19.29
CA LYS A 88 -4.71 -4.66 -19.31
C LYS A 88 -3.94 -5.79 -18.62
N ASP A 89 -4.61 -6.88 -18.23
CA ASP A 89 -4.05 -8.02 -17.48
C ASP A 89 -3.16 -7.56 -16.30
N ARG A 90 -3.72 -6.74 -15.41
CA ARG A 90 -2.99 -6.18 -14.29
C ARG A 90 -3.89 -5.94 -13.07
N TYR A 91 -3.28 -5.82 -11.90
CA TYR A 91 -3.98 -5.34 -10.70
C TYR A 91 -3.79 -3.84 -10.52
N VAL A 92 -4.86 -3.17 -10.08
CA VAL A 92 -4.91 -1.72 -9.84
C VAL A 92 -5.42 -1.42 -8.43
N LEU A 93 -5.05 -0.25 -7.91
CA LEU A 93 -5.59 0.29 -6.66
C LEU A 93 -6.56 1.42 -7.00
N ARG A 94 -7.84 1.23 -6.62
CA ARG A 94 -8.94 2.20 -6.84
C ARG A 94 -9.64 2.52 -5.53
N GLY A 95 -10.50 3.55 -5.53
CA GLY A 95 -11.28 3.92 -4.35
C GLY A 95 -10.42 4.40 -3.18
N CYS A 96 -9.25 4.94 -3.47
CA CYS A 96 -8.28 5.45 -2.52
C CYS A 96 -7.72 6.80 -2.96
N ILE A 97 -7.07 7.48 -2.04
CA ILE A 97 -6.25 8.65 -2.34
C ILE A 97 -4.82 8.41 -1.84
N ALA A 98 -3.85 9.03 -2.51
CA ALA A 98 -2.50 9.14 -1.97
C ALA A 98 -2.50 10.03 -0.70
N ALA A 99 -1.35 10.17 -0.05
CA ALA A 99 -1.17 11.20 0.98
C ALA A 99 -1.19 12.63 0.36
N GLN A 100 -2.10 12.86 -0.58
CA GLN A 100 -2.40 14.12 -1.27
C GLN A 100 -3.90 14.35 -1.19
N GLU A 101 -4.31 15.28 -0.36
CA GLU A 101 -5.72 15.50 -0.01
C GLU A 101 -6.52 16.19 -1.13
N THR A 102 -5.83 16.69 -2.16
CA THR A 102 -6.42 17.23 -3.40
C THR A 102 -6.96 16.14 -4.34
N LEU A 103 -6.52 14.89 -4.17
CA LEU A 103 -7.03 13.74 -4.92
C LEU A 103 -8.41 13.33 -4.41
N GLN A 104 -9.25 12.85 -5.32
CA GLN A 104 -10.58 12.34 -5.00
C GLN A 104 -10.64 10.82 -5.17
N ALA A 105 -11.07 10.10 -4.15
CA ALA A 105 -11.09 8.63 -4.16
C ALA A 105 -11.90 8.05 -5.33
N ALA A 106 -13.01 8.68 -5.71
CA ALA A 106 -13.85 8.22 -6.82
C ALA A 106 -13.15 8.20 -8.18
N THR A 107 -12.11 9.02 -8.35
CA THR A 107 -11.41 9.18 -9.63
C THR A 107 -9.93 8.79 -9.59
N THR A 108 -9.38 8.55 -8.40
CA THR A 108 -7.96 8.19 -8.26
C THR A 108 -7.72 6.72 -8.57
N VAL A 109 -6.75 6.47 -9.43
CA VAL A 109 -6.29 5.13 -9.79
C VAL A 109 -4.77 5.08 -9.71
N ASN A 110 -4.24 4.07 -9.05
CA ASN A 110 -2.83 3.74 -9.03
C ASN A 110 -1.92 4.89 -8.54
N PRO A 111 -2.05 5.37 -7.30
CA PRO A 111 -1.07 6.27 -6.73
C PRO A 111 0.28 5.53 -6.55
N PRO A 112 1.43 6.13 -6.97
CA PRO A 112 2.71 5.40 -7.12
C PRO A 112 3.29 4.85 -5.83
N PHE A 113 3.21 5.61 -4.72
CA PHE A 113 3.74 5.16 -3.43
C PHE A 113 2.99 3.92 -2.93
N GLU A 114 1.65 3.95 -3.02
CA GLU A 114 0.79 2.86 -2.62
C GLU A 114 1.02 1.61 -3.47
N LEU A 115 1.15 1.74 -4.80
CA LEU A 115 1.50 0.62 -5.68
C LEU A 115 2.83 -0.02 -5.27
N SER A 116 3.87 0.80 -5.10
CA SER A 116 5.19 0.35 -4.70
C SER A 116 5.17 -0.36 -3.35
N TYR A 117 4.42 0.19 -2.39
CA TYR A 117 4.33 -0.38 -1.05
C TYR A 117 3.50 -1.66 -1.02
N TRP A 118 2.42 -1.76 -1.82
CA TRP A 118 1.66 -3.00 -1.99
C TRP A 118 2.54 -4.13 -2.50
N HIS A 119 3.26 -3.90 -3.58
CA HIS A 119 4.19 -4.86 -4.14
C HIS A 119 5.23 -5.33 -3.11
N PHE A 120 5.89 -4.39 -2.45
CA PHE A 120 6.92 -4.66 -1.45
C PHE A 120 6.39 -5.47 -0.26
N ALA A 121 5.26 -5.06 0.31
CA ALA A 121 4.72 -5.71 1.50
C ALA A 121 4.15 -7.09 1.22
N LEU A 122 3.52 -7.30 0.07
CA LEU A 122 3.06 -8.64 -0.33
C LEU A 122 4.24 -9.60 -0.53
N GLN A 123 5.38 -9.14 -1.07
CA GLN A 123 6.60 -9.94 -1.14
C GLN A 123 7.11 -10.35 0.25
N ILE A 124 7.10 -9.41 1.21
CA ILE A 124 7.46 -9.72 2.61
C ILE A 124 6.50 -10.75 3.20
N ALA A 125 5.19 -10.56 3.02
CA ALA A 125 4.19 -11.49 3.53
C ALA A 125 4.39 -12.91 2.98
N GLN A 126 4.72 -13.05 1.69
CA GLN A 126 5.08 -14.34 1.10
C GLN A 126 6.34 -14.94 1.71
N THR A 127 7.38 -14.13 1.89
CA THR A 127 8.62 -14.57 2.57
C THR A 127 8.35 -15.03 4.00
N TRP A 128 7.42 -14.37 4.70
CA TRP A 128 7.02 -14.79 6.06
C TRP A 128 6.31 -16.12 6.04
N ARG A 129 5.42 -16.38 5.07
CA ARG A 129 4.80 -17.69 4.88
C ARG A 129 5.83 -18.79 4.68
N GLU A 130 6.82 -18.55 3.83
CA GLU A 130 7.92 -19.50 3.57
C GLU A 130 8.76 -19.76 4.82
N ARG A 131 9.13 -18.73 5.59
CA ARG A 131 9.86 -18.87 6.87
C ARG A 131 9.07 -19.69 7.91
N LEU A 132 7.75 -19.64 7.87
CA LEU A 132 6.84 -20.39 8.72
C LEU A 132 6.53 -21.80 8.15
N GLY A 133 7.15 -22.23 7.08
CA GLY A 133 6.89 -23.52 6.42
C GLY A 133 5.54 -23.59 5.71
N LYS A 134 4.88 -22.46 5.48
CA LYS A 134 3.60 -22.39 4.77
C LYS A 134 3.83 -22.25 3.27
N LYS A 135 2.89 -22.76 2.46
CA LYS A 135 2.89 -22.50 1.01
C LYS A 135 2.63 -21.02 0.75
N ARG A 136 3.24 -20.50 -0.32
CA ARG A 136 2.92 -19.17 -0.85
C ARG A 136 1.43 -19.08 -1.21
N ASN A 137 0.87 -17.91 -1.06
CA ASN A 137 -0.50 -17.63 -1.49
C ASN A 137 -0.50 -17.30 -2.99
N ALA A 138 -1.14 -18.13 -3.81
CA ALA A 138 -1.13 -17.98 -5.26
C ALA A 138 -1.77 -16.66 -5.74
N HIS A 139 -2.79 -16.16 -5.02
CA HIS A 139 -3.43 -14.89 -5.36
C HIS A 139 -2.48 -13.70 -5.11
N TRP A 140 -1.74 -13.72 -4.00
CA TRP A 140 -0.75 -12.66 -3.74
C TRP A 140 0.42 -12.71 -4.74
N ASP A 141 0.83 -13.92 -5.18
CA ASP A 141 1.85 -14.06 -6.23
C ASP A 141 1.36 -13.51 -7.58
N ASP A 142 0.10 -13.74 -7.92
CA ASP A 142 -0.48 -13.17 -9.14
C ASP A 142 -0.51 -11.62 -9.06
N ILE A 143 -0.92 -11.05 -7.92
CA ILE A 143 -0.85 -9.59 -7.70
C ILE A 143 0.58 -9.07 -7.82
N ILE A 144 1.55 -9.69 -7.13
CA ILE A 144 2.96 -9.28 -7.17
C ILE A 144 3.48 -9.25 -8.62
N SER A 145 3.11 -10.25 -9.41
CA SER A 145 3.57 -10.35 -10.80
C SER A 145 2.88 -9.37 -11.76
N LYS A 146 1.65 -8.95 -11.46
CA LYS A 146 0.78 -8.19 -12.37
C LYS A 146 0.35 -6.83 -11.84
N ILE A 147 0.82 -6.39 -10.67
CA ILE A 147 0.46 -5.06 -10.18
C ILE A 147 0.89 -3.99 -11.18
N ALA A 148 0.03 -2.99 -11.38
CA ALA A 148 0.26 -1.94 -12.36
C ALA A 148 1.63 -1.26 -12.16
N PRO A 149 2.34 -0.91 -13.25
CA PRO A 149 3.55 -0.11 -13.15
C PRO A 149 3.21 1.28 -12.60
N LEU A 150 4.21 1.94 -12.00
CA LEU A 150 4.04 3.29 -11.49
C LEU A 150 3.71 4.25 -12.65
N PRO A 151 2.62 5.04 -12.54
CA PRO A 151 2.21 5.93 -13.61
C PRO A 151 3.22 7.03 -13.86
N GLN A 152 3.59 7.22 -15.13
CA GLN A 152 4.55 8.23 -15.54
C GLN A 152 4.13 8.90 -16.85
N LYS A 153 4.58 10.13 -17.06
CA LYS A 153 4.43 10.90 -18.28
C LYS A 153 5.60 11.85 -18.44
N ASP A 154 6.13 11.97 -19.65
CA ASP A 154 7.24 12.89 -19.99
C ASP A 154 8.45 12.68 -19.05
N SER A 155 8.77 11.42 -18.71
CA SER A 155 9.83 11.02 -17.79
C SER A 155 9.67 11.55 -16.35
N LEU A 156 8.44 11.82 -15.92
CA LEU A 156 8.08 12.19 -14.54
C LEU A 156 7.02 11.21 -14.01
N TYR A 157 7.12 10.85 -12.74
CA TYR A 157 6.05 10.10 -12.07
C TYR A 157 4.88 11.03 -11.75
N LEU A 158 3.67 10.55 -11.99
CA LEU A 158 2.42 11.28 -11.74
C LEU A 158 1.93 11.06 -10.30
N ALA A 159 1.09 11.96 -9.79
CA ALA A 159 0.40 11.76 -8.50
C ALA A 159 -0.51 10.53 -8.49
N ALA A 160 -1.12 10.21 -9.64
CA ALA A 160 -1.89 9.00 -9.89
C ALA A 160 -2.02 8.78 -11.41
N GLU A 161 -2.36 7.57 -11.85
CA GLU A 161 -2.57 7.26 -13.29
C GLU A 161 -3.62 8.17 -13.93
N THR A 162 -4.61 8.58 -13.17
CA THR A 162 -5.69 9.47 -13.61
C THR A 162 -5.38 10.97 -13.50
N GLN A 163 -4.14 11.33 -13.16
CA GLN A 163 -3.71 12.71 -13.00
C GLN A 163 -2.60 13.10 -14.00
N PRO A 164 -2.87 13.11 -15.32
CA PRO A 164 -1.86 13.38 -16.35
C PRO A 164 -1.33 14.82 -16.33
N ASN A 165 -1.98 15.70 -15.58
CA ASN A 165 -1.62 17.12 -15.42
C ASN A 165 -1.02 17.43 -14.05
N THR A 166 -0.45 16.43 -13.35
CA THR A 166 0.11 16.57 -12.00
C THR A 166 0.96 17.85 -11.84
N TYR A 167 1.83 18.16 -12.79
CA TYR A 167 2.76 19.31 -12.71
C TYR A 167 2.28 20.56 -13.43
N LYS A 168 1.03 20.57 -13.92
CA LYS A 168 0.39 21.72 -14.57
C LYS A 168 -0.74 22.30 -13.71
N ASP A 169 -1.30 21.52 -12.83
CA ASP A 169 -2.34 21.93 -11.88
C ASP A 169 -1.70 22.32 -10.55
N ILE A 170 -1.76 23.61 -10.23
CA ILE A 170 -1.20 24.16 -8.98
C ILE A 170 -1.70 23.43 -7.72
N LYS A 171 -2.92 22.91 -7.74
CA LYS A 171 -3.48 22.14 -6.61
C LYS A 171 -2.74 20.84 -6.40
N MET A 172 -2.27 20.19 -7.47
CA MET A 172 -1.57 18.90 -7.38
C MET A 172 -0.14 19.06 -6.86
N PHE A 173 0.63 20.05 -7.33
CA PHE A 173 2.03 20.21 -6.91
C PHE A 173 2.22 21.14 -5.72
N SER A 174 1.17 21.76 -5.19
CA SER A 174 1.20 22.48 -3.91
C SER A 174 0.77 21.63 -2.71
N ASP A 175 0.44 20.35 -2.93
CA ASP A 175 0.09 19.38 -1.91
C ASP A 175 1.31 18.51 -1.53
N HIS A 176 1.11 17.49 -0.70
CA HIS A 176 2.17 16.58 -0.28
C HIS A 176 2.77 15.84 -1.49
N PRO A 177 4.10 15.79 -1.66
CA PRO A 177 4.73 15.06 -2.75
C PRO A 177 4.78 13.55 -2.46
N ALA A 178 3.60 12.93 -2.34
CA ALA A 178 3.44 11.53 -1.91
C ALA A 178 4.21 10.54 -2.81
N VAL A 179 4.38 10.87 -4.09
CA VAL A 179 5.16 10.07 -5.04
C VAL A 179 6.59 9.79 -4.56
N LEU A 180 7.21 10.73 -3.82
CA LEU A 180 8.56 10.57 -3.29
C LEU A 180 8.64 9.50 -2.19
N GLY A 181 7.51 9.14 -1.56
CA GLY A 181 7.43 8.05 -0.59
C GLY A 181 7.87 6.70 -1.17
N ALA A 182 7.68 6.49 -2.47
CA ALA A 182 8.13 5.28 -3.16
C ALA A 182 9.67 5.10 -3.13
N VAL A 183 10.44 6.15 -2.85
CA VAL A 183 11.90 6.11 -2.72
C VAL A 183 12.35 6.33 -1.28
N GLY A 184 11.75 7.29 -0.59
CA GLY A 184 12.22 7.71 0.74
C GLY A 184 11.96 6.70 1.85
N LEU A 185 10.84 5.97 1.77
CA LEU A 185 10.37 5.06 2.82
C LEU A 185 10.64 3.58 2.54
N LEU A 186 10.83 3.19 1.28
CA LEU A 186 11.01 1.80 0.89
C LEU A 186 12.48 1.48 0.57
N PRO A 187 12.97 0.27 0.88
CA PRO A 187 14.31 -0.16 0.49
C PRO A 187 14.48 -0.14 -1.04
N LEU A 188 15.65 0.28 -1.51
CA LEU A 188 15.92 0.45 -2.95
C LEU A 188 15.70 -0.82 -3.78
N SER A 189 16.11 -1.96 -3.24
CA SER A 189 16.00 -3.28 -3.89
C SER A 189 14.57 -3.79 -4.06
N SER A 190 13.60 -3.19 -3.39
CA SER A 190 12.22 -3.67 -3.34
C SER A 190 11.25 -2.80 -4.16
N ARG A 191 11.77 -1.77 -4.83
CA ARG A 191 10.95 -0.76 -5.51
C ARG A 191 10.73 -1.09 -6.97
N GLN A 192 9.53 -0.84 -7.44
CA GLN A 192 9.22 -0.79 -8.87
C GLN A 192 9.54 0.61 -9.47
N VAL A 193 10.59 1.25 -8.98
CA VAL A 193 10.92 2.62 -9.32
C VAL A 193 12.11 2.68 -10.26
N ASP A 194 11.91 3.34 -11.41
CA ASP A 194 13.01 3.79 -12.24
C ASP A 194 13.69 5.01 -11.59
N THR A 195 14.96 4.87 -11.25
CA THR A 195 15.72 5.91 -10.54
C THR A 195 15.96 7.17 -11.39
N GLY A 196 16.05 7.02 -12.72
CA GLY A 196 16.17 8.14 -13.64
C GLY A 196 14.89 8.98 -13.68
N VAL A 197 13.75 8.32 -13.81
CA VAL A 197 12.42 8.97 -13.76
C VAL A 197 12.20 9.63 -12.39
N MET A 198 12.57 8.96 -11.29
CA MET A 198 12.42 9.56 -9.97
C MET A 198 13.32 10.77 -9.76
N LYS A 199 14.55 10.74 -10.27
CA LYS A 199 15.46 11.90 -10.24
C LYS A 199 14.85 13.09 -10.98
N ASN A 200 14.27 12.86 -12.15
CA ASN A 200 13.58 13.91 -12.90
C ASN A 200 12.37 14.45 -12.13
N THR A 201 11.63 13.56 -11.47
CA THR A 201 10.44 13.91 -10.68
C THR A 201 10.78 14.78 -9.47
N PHE A 202 11.96 14.57 -8.88
CA PHE A 202 12.44 15.32 -7.72
C PHE A 202 12.95 16.73 -8.06
N ASN A 203 13.53 16.93 -9.25
CA ASN A 203 14.10 18.21 -9.71
C ASN A 203 13.03 19.16 -10.27
#